data_fbd33be29aa8878a0dc980920a01b444
#
_entry.id   fbd33be29aa8878a0dc980920a01b444
#
_cell.length_a   1.000
_cell.length_b   1.000
_cell.length_c   1.000
_cell.angle_alpha   90.00
_cell.angle_beta   90.00
_cell.angle_gamma   90.00
#
_symmetry.space_group_name_H-M   'P 1'
#
loop_
_entity.id
_entity.type
_entity.pdbx_description
1 polymer ?
#
loop_
_entity_poly.entity_id
_entity_poly.type
_entity_poly.pdbx_seq_one_letter_code
_entity_poly.pdbx_strand_id
1 'polypeptide(L)'
;NALPDGVFDSEVFSMWSYVTHWGDWSAPLGRIPGAFLDVAHKNGVPVSGVAGIPNAGLSGDYYYMLAGLGNADVDKAAKFFRYYGIDGLGYNSEFSGGSSSSIVPKLRTFHVSLNKKMKEKNPMFENVWYDGTNDYGQCTFDRGLSGHNSKTFGDYNSVCYSLFFNYNWNNTSLLSSSVDKAKSLKRDPL
;
A
#
# COMPACT_ATOMS: atom_id res chain seq x y z
N ASN A 1 -8.69 11.78 11.72
CA ASN A 1 -8.74 13.10 12.33
C ASN A 1 -7.33 13.59 12.66
N ALA A 2 -6.95 14.81 12.21
CA ALA A 2 -5.64 15.39 12.50
C ALA A 2 -5.54 15.95 13.94
N LEU A 3 -6.66 16.13 14.60
CA LEU A 3 -6.78 16.63 15.96
C LEU A 3 -7.68 15.68 16.77
N PRO A 4 -7.40 15.50 18.08
CA PRO A 4 -8.29 14.78 18.97
C PRO A 4 -9.69 15.42 18.98
N ASP A 5 -10.72 14.61 19.11
CA ASP A 5 -12.12 15.09 19.14
C ASP A 5 -12.54 15.67 20.50
N GLY A 6 -11.65 15.69 21.47
CA GLY A 6 -11.88 16.18 22.82
C GLY A 6 -12.40 15.13 23.80
N VAL A 7 -12.58 13.89 23.35
CA VAL A 7 -12.96 12.75 24.19
C VAL A 7 -11.78 11.79 24.28
N PHE A 8 -10.95 11.94 25.31
CA PHE A 8 -9.70 11.20 25.46
C PHE A 8 -9.88 9.68 25.34
N ASP A 9 -10.90 9.12 25.96
CA ASP A 9 -11.13 7.66 25.96
C ASP A 9 -11.46 7.09 24.57
N SER A 10 -12.02 7.89 23.67
CA SER A 10 -12.31 7.46 22.29
C SER A 10 -11.05 7.41 21.42
N GLU A 11 -9.98 8.07 21.83
CA GLU A 11 -8.73 8.15 21.10
C GLU A 11 -7.66 7.17 21.64
N VAL A 12 -7.97 6.45 22.72
CA VAL A 12 -7.02 5.53 23.36
C VAL A 12 -7.00 4.18 22.63
N PHE A 13 -5.85 3.79 22.13
CA PHE A 13 -5.59 2.45 21.62
C PHE A 13 -4.51 1.76 22.47
N SER A 14 -4.84 0.61 23.03
CA SER A 14 -3.95 -0.12 23.98
C SER A 14 -3.51 -1.50 23.47
N MET A 15 -3.99 -1.94 22.31
CA MET A 15 -3.78 -3.30 21.80
C MET A 15 -2.60 -3.41 20.83
N TRP A 16 -1.58 -2.60 21.00
CA TRP A 16 -0.41 -2.53 20.10
C TRP A 16 0.30 -3.87 19.90
N SER A 17 0.34 -4.72 20.93
CA SER A 17 0.97 -6.04 20.85
C SER A 17 0.31 -7.02 19.86
N TYR A 18 -0.89 -6.70 19.41
CA TYR A 18 -1.63 -7.48 18.42
C TYR A 18 -1.58 -6.88 17.01
N VAL A 19 -0.89 -5.76 16.84
CA VAL A 19 -0.81 -5.05 15.56
C VAL A 19 0.60 -5.16 15.01
N THR A 20 0.74 -5.67 13.81
CA THR A 20 2.02 -5.77 13.10
C THR A 20 2.24 -4.61 12.13
N HIS A 21 1.18 -3.98 11.68
CA HIS A 21 1.19 -2.83 10.78
C HIS A 21 -0.13 -2.04 10.93
N TRP A 22 -0.05 -0.73 10.94
CA TRP A 22 -1.24 0.14 10.96
C TRP A 22 -1.41 0.83 9.60
N GLY A 23 -2.55 0.60 8.95
CA GLY A 23 -2.96 1.35 7.77
C GLY A 23 -4.01 2.39 8.14
N ASP A 24 -3.68 3.67 8.02
CA ASP A 24 -4.65 4.73 8.24
C ASP A 24 -5.48 4.95 6.97
N TRP A 25 -6.66 4.31 6.94
CA TRP A 25 -7.55 4.34 5.78
C TRP A 25 -8.35 5.64 5.65
N SER A 26 -8.58 6.33 6.74
CA SER A 26 -9.43 7.52 6.79
C SER A 26 -8.70 8.82 6.44
N ALA A 27 -7.39 8.84 6.59
CA ALA A 27 -6.58 10.04 6.39
C ALA A 27 -5.80 9.97 5.08
N PRO A 28 -5.86 11.00 4.21
CA PRO A 28 -4.93 11.11 3.11
C PRO A 28 -3.50 11.09 3.63
N LEU A 29 -2.60 10.58 2.82
CA LEU A 29 -1.18 10.59 3.12
C LEU A 29 -0.72 11.97 3.61
N GLY A 30 -0.04 12.02 4.74
CA GLY A 30 0.40 13.27 5.38
C GLY A 30 -0.58 13.90 6.38
N ARG A 31 -1.77 13.29 6.59
CA ARG A 31 -2.71 13.71 7.65
C ARG A 31 -2.65 12.86 8.92
N ILE A 32 -1.77 11.87 8.95
CA ILE A 32 -1.58 11.04 10.13
C ILE A 32 -1.00 11.92 11.24
N PRO A 33 -1.64 12.00 12.43
CA PRO A 33 -1.11 12.81 13.51
C PRO A 33 0.27 12.35 13.96
N GLY A 34 1.23 13.27 14.13
CA GLY A 34 2.58 12.94 14.56
C GLY A 34 2.60 12.20 15.93
N ALA A 35 1.74 12.60 16.87
CA ALA A 35 1.62 11.91 18.15
C ALA A 35 1.18 10.44 17.99
N PHE A 36 0.34 10.13 17.01
CA PHE A 36 -0.04 8.75 16.71
C PHE A 36 1.14 7.95 16.15
N LEU A 37 1.88 8.53 15.21
CA LEU A 37 3.10 7.93 14.66
C LEU A 37 4.11 7.62 15.77
N ASP A 38 4.35 8.58 16.67
CA ASP A 38 5.27 8.41 17.81
C ASP A 38 4.87 7.25 18.71
N VAL A 39 3.58 7.12 19.03
CA VAL A 39 3.08 6.03 19.89
C VAL A 39 3.15 4.70 19.17
N ALA A 40 2.76 4.63 17.91
CA ALA A 40 2.86 3.41 17.11
C ALA A 40 4.32 2.93 17.03
N HIS A 41 5.25 3.82 16.70
CA HIS A 41 6.68 3.50 16.61
C HIS A 41 7.28 3.06 17.94
N LYS A 42 6.90 3.69 19.06
CA LYS A 42 7.30 3.24 20.41
C LYS A 42 6.87 1.80 20.71
N ASN A 43 5.79 1.36 20.10
CA ASN A 43 5.28 -0.01 20.21
C ASN A 43 5.76 -0.94 19.07
N GLY A 44 6.68 -0.47 18.24
CA GLY A 44 7.24 -1.25 17.13
C GLY A 44 6.28 -1.47 15.96
N VAL A 45 5.23 -0.65 15.85
CA VAL A 45 4.21 -0.75 14.80
C VAL A 45 4.47 0.27 13.70
N PRO A 46 4.80 -0.15 12.46
CA PRO A 46 4.89 0.73 11.32
C PRO A 46 3.50 1.24 10.90
N VAL A 47 3.48 2.46 10.35
CA VAL A 47 2.25 3.14 9.97
C VAL A 47 2.30 3.57 8.51
N SER A 48 1.32 3.17 7.71
CA SER A 48 1.13 3.65 6.35
C SER A 48 -0.11 4.54 6.21
N GLY A 49 -0.02 5.53 5.34
CA GLY A 49 -1.17 6.29 4.89
C GLY A 49 -1.82 5.70 3.65
N VAL A 50 -2.99 6.20 3.28
CA VAL A 50 -3.74 5.72 2.11
C VAL A 50 -3.90 6.80 1.05
N ALA A 51 -3.73 6.42 -0.21
CA ALA A 51 -4.15 7.18 -1.37
C ALA A 51 -5.38 6.50 -1.99
N GLY A 52 -6.50 7.20 -1.96
CA GLY A 52 -7.71 6.77 -2.68
C GLY A 52 -7.58 7.08 -4.17
N ILE A 53 -7.83 6.09 -5.01
CA ILE A 53 -7.95 6.29 -6.46
C ILE A 53 -9.40 6.05 -6.83
N PRO A 54 -10.08 7.05 -7.44
CA PRO A 54 -11.51 6.97 -7.70
C PRO A 54 -11.90 5.82 -8.61
N ASN A 55 -13.04 5.23 -8.32
CA ASN A 55 -13.65 4.11 -9.03
C ASN A 55 -14.02 4.43 -10.51
N ALA A 56 -14.21 5.71 -10.84
CA ALA A 56 -14.67 6.17 -12.15
C ALA A 56 -13.59 6.15 -13.27
N GLY A 57 -12.48 5.47 -13.04
CA GLY A 57 -11.34 5.46 -13.96
C GLY A 57 -10.34 6.60 -13.68
N LEU A 58 -9.15 6.44 -14.24
CA LEU A 58 -8.09 7.44 -14.11
C LEU A 58 -8.32 8.56 -15.13
N SER A 59 -8.76 9.72 -14.66
CA SER A 59 -8.98 10.91 -15.46
C SER A 59 -8.48 12.17 -14.73
N GLY A 60 -8.32 13.26 -15.48
CA GLY A 60 -7.95 14.55 -14.93
C GLY A 60 -6.64 14.53 -14.14
N ASP A 61 -6.61 15.21 -13.02
CA ASP A 61 -5.40 15.40 -12.20
C ASP A 61 -4.78 14.11 -11.69
N TYR A 62 -5.59 13.11 -11.35
CA TYR A 62 -5.09 11.79 -10.92
C TYR A 62 -4.29 11.10 -12.04
N TYR A 63 -4.78 11.15 -13.25
CA TYR A 63 -4.06 10.61 -14.39
C TYR A 63 -2.72 11.31 -14.57
N TYR A 64 -2.70 12.64 -14.59
CA TYR A 64 -1.47 13.41 -14.79
C TYR A 64 -0.47 13.19 -13.67
N MET A 65 -0.93 13.14 -12.42
CA MET A 65 -0.08 12.86 -11.27
C MET A 65 0.60 11.48 -11.40
N LEU A 66 -0.17 10.44 -11.68
CA LEU A 66 0.36 9.07 -11.76
C LEU A 66 1.16 8.82 -13.04
N ALA A 67 0.74 9.39 -14.16
CA ALA A 67 1.44 9.27 -15.44
C ALA A 67 2.79 10.02 -15.44
N GLY A 68 2.91 11.07 -14.63
CA GLY A 68 4.11 11.86 -14.49
C GLY A 68 5.17 11.27 -13.55
N LEU A 69 4.86 10.20 -12.81
CA LEU A 69 5.83 9.58 -11.90
C LEU A 69 7.03 8.99 -12.67
N GLY A 70 8.22 9.37 -12.24
CA GLY A 70 9.48 8.92 -12.81
C GLY A 70 10.57 8.73 -11.75
N ASN A 71 11.77 8.34 -12.17
CA ASN A 71 12.89 8.07 -11.26
C ASN A 71 13.27 9.27 -10.38
N ALA A 72 13.17 10.51 -10.89
CA ALA A 72 13.44 11.72 -10.12
C ALA A 72 12.47 11.91 -8.93
N ASP A 73 11.29 11.33 -9.00
CA ASP A 73 10.27 11.46 -7.95
C ASP A 73 10.47 10.45 -6.81
N VAL A 74 11.22 9.37 -7.04
CA VAL A 74 11.60 8.40 -5.99
C VAL A 74 12.34 9.10 -4.85
N ASP A 75 13.27 10.01 -5.18
CA ASP A 75 14.04 10.75 -4.17
C ASP A 75 13.17 11.72 -3.38
N LYS A 76 12.24 12.40 -4.07
CA LYS A 76 11.28 13.31 -3.43
C LYS A 76 10.33 12.55 -2.52
N ALA A 77 9.79 11.42 -2.99
CA ALA A 77 8.94 10.56 -2.20
C ALA A 77 9.66 10.00 -0.97
N ALA A 78 10.88 9.51 -1.13
CA ALA A 78 11.69 9.02 -0.02
C ALA A 78 11.97 10.11 1.03
N LYS A 79 12.23 11.36 0.60
CA LYS A 79 12.37 12.50 1.52
C LYS A 79 11.07 12.79 2.27
N PHE A 80 9.94 12.75 1.57
CA PHE A 80 8.62 12.96 2.15
C PHE A 80 8.33 11.92 3.24
N PHE A 81 8.44 10.63 2.93
CA PHE A 81 8.18 9.56 3.89
C PHE A 81 9.08 9.65 5.12
N ARG A 82 10.37 9.94 4.92
CA ARG A 82 11.33 10.10 6.02
C ARG A 82 11.02 11.32 6.88
N TYR A 83 10.62 12.42 6.28
CA TYR A 83 10.31 13.67 6.99
C TYR A 83 9.10 13.50 7.91
N TYR A 84 8.05 12.84 7.42
CA TYR A 84 6.82 12.62 8.19
C TYR A 84 6.85 11.34 9.05
N GLY A 85 7.86 10.50 8.93
CA GLY A 85 7.94 9.25 9.67
C GLY A 85 6.89 8.21 9.22
N ILE A 86 6.44 8.26 7.98
CA ILE A 86 5.43 7.35 7.44
C ILE A 86 6.13 6.13 6.82
N ASP A 87 5.70 4.92 7.18
CA ASP A 87 6.36 3.66 6.85
C ASP A 87 5.80 2.97 5.61
N GLY A 88 4.92 3.62 4.90
CA GLY A 88 4.38 3.06 3.66
C GLY A 88 3.20 3.80 3.08
N LEU A 89 2.76 3.34 1.92
CA LEU A 89 1.63 3.90 1.19
C LEU A 89 0.66 2.79 0.79
N GLY A 90 -0.56 2.86 1.28
CA GLY A 90 -1.67 2.03 0.81
C GLY A 90 -2.39 2.69 -0.37
N TYR A 91 -2.78 1.88 -1.35
CA TYR A 91 -3.65 2.32 -2.44
C TYR A 91 -5.02 1.67 -2.34
N ASN A 92 -6.06 2.49 -2.27
CA ASN A 92 -7.43 2.02 -2.55
C ASN A 92 -7.63 1.99 -4.06
N SER A 93 -7.19 0.91 -4.69
CA SER A 93 -7.10 0.76 -6.14
C SER A 93 -8.33 0.03 -6.70
N GLU A 94 -9.37 0.79 -6.99
CA GLU A 94 -10.63 0.30 -7.57
C GLU A 94 -10.93 0.97 -8.92
N PHE A 95 -9.93 1.11 -9.76
CA PHE A 95 -10.06 1.77 -11.05
C PHE A 95 -9.88 0.80 -12.21
N SER A 96 -10.49 1.12 -13.36
CA SER A 96 -10.34 0.35 -14.59
C SER A 96 -10.58 1.20 -15.83
N GLY A 97 -10.28 0.64 -17.01
CA GLY A 97 -10.50 1.27 -18.31
C GLY A 97 -9.49 2.35 -18.67
N GLY A 98 -9.64 2.91 -19.90
CA GLY A 98 -8.81 4.01 -20.37
C GLY A 98 -7.31 3.75 -20.26
N SER A 99 -6.62 4.66 -19.57
CA SER A 99 -5.16 4.62 -19.40
C SER A 99 -4.67 3.72 -18.26
N SER A 100 -5.56 3.00 -17.56
CA SER A 100 -5.19 2.18 -16.40
C SER A 100 -4.14 1.13 -16.73
N SER A 101 -4.23 0.51 -17.91
CA SER A 101 -3.25 -0.48 -18.38
C SER A 101 -1.83 0.06 -18.56
N SER A 102 -1.66 1.34 -18.77
CA SER A 102 -0.35 2.01 -18.86
C SER A 102 0.13 2.57 -17.54
N ILE A 103 -0.79 2.94 -16.64
CA ILE A 103 -0.49 3.53 -15.34
C ILE A 103 -0.01 2.47 -14.34
N VAL A 104 -0.66 1.31 -14.27
CA VAL A 104 -0.27 0.25 -13.32
C VAL A 104 1.18 -0.20 -13.48
N PRO A 105 1.71 -0.45 -14.69
CA PRO A 105 3.13 -0.74 -14.86
C PRO A 105 4.08 0.40 -14.39
N LYS A 106 3.71 1.66 -14.61
CA LYS A 106 4.50 2.80 -14.13
C LYS A 106 4.53 2.88 -12.61
N LEU A 107 3.38 2.71 -11.98
CA LEU A 107 3.29 2.65 -10.52
C LEU A 107 4.16 1.53 -9.95
N ARG A 108 4.12 0.34 -10.54
CA ARG A 108 4.99 -0.78 -10.12
C ARG A 108 6.47 -0.40 -10.20
N THR A 109 6.93 0.12 -11.33
CA THR A 109 8.33 0.52 -11.50
C THR A 109 8.75 1.57 -10.46
N PHE A 110 7.91 2.57 -10.24
CA PHE A 110 8.15 3.59 -9.24
C PHE A 110 8.27 2.99 -7.83
N HIS A 111 7.33 2.13 -7.42
CA HIS A 111 7.30 1.56 -6.08
C HIS A 111 8.37 0.51 -5.83
N VAL A 112 8.78 -0.26 -6.82
CA VAL A 112 9.97 -1.14 -6.71
C VAL A 112 11.21 -0.31 -6.37
N SER A 113 11.41 0.81 -7.06
CA SER A 113 12.53 1.72 -6.81
C SER A 113 12.42 2.41 -5.45
N LEU A 114 11.21 2.85 -5.08
CA LEU A 114 10.95 3.48 -3.79
C LEU A 114 11.20 2.50 -2.63
N ASN A 115 10.68 1.27 -2.71
CA ASN A 115 10.90 0.24 -1.70
C ASN A 115 12.39 -0.02 -1.49
N LYS A 116 13.13 -0.21 -2.58
CA LYS A 116 14.58 -0.43 -2.50
C LYS A 116 15.26 0.72 -1.76
N LYS A 117 14.94 1.95 -2.11
CA LYS A 117 15.53 3.14 -1.49
C LYS A 117 15.13 3.36 -0.04
N MET A 118 13.87 3.10 0.28
CA MET A 118 13.37 3.27 1.64
C MET A 118 13.90 2.19 2.58
N LYS A 119 13.94 0.93 2.15
CA LYS A 119 14.41 -0.21 2.95
C LYS A 119 15.90 -0.14 3.33
N GLU A 120 16.71 0.70 2.67
CA GLU A 120 18.07 1.00 3.11
C GLU A 120 18.13 1.64 4.52
N LYS A 121 17.09 2.36 4.92
CA LYS A 121 17.01 3.11 6.18
C LYS A 121 15.84 2.68 7.07
N ASN A 122 14.79 2.14 6.48
CA ASN A 122 13.60 1.66 7.17
C ASN A 122 13.22 0.28 6.61
N PRO A 123 13.69 -0.82 7.20
CA PRO A 123 13.38 -2.17 6.74
C PRO A 123 11.90 -2.51 6.83
N MET A 124 11.13 -1.80 7.68
CA MET A 124 9.69 -1.98 7.86
C MET A 124 8.86 -1.25 6.79
N PHE A 125 9.50 -0.47 5.90
CA PHE A 125 8.78 0.27 4.86
C PHE A 125 8.06 -0.68 3.91
N GLU A 126 6.75 -0.46 3.73
CA GLU A 126 5.91 -1.33 2.92
C GLU A 126 4.79 -0.57 2.22
N ASN A 127 4.63 -0.81 0.93
CA ASN A 127 3.47 -0.31 0.20
C ASN A 127 2.40 -1.40 0.11
N VAL A 128 1.14 -1.01 0.20
CA VAL A 128 0.00 -1.91 0.19
C VAL A 128 -0.91 -1.58 -0.99
N TRP A 129 -1.30 -2.58 -1.74
CA TRP A 129 -2.22 -2.47 -2.86
C TRP A 129 -3.52 -3.19 -2.54
N TYR A 130 -4.65 -2.50 -2.65
CA TYR A 130 -5.94 -3.15 -2.55
C TYR A 130 -6.20 -4.01 -3.79
N ASP A 131 -6.67 -5.22 -3.57
CA ASP A 131 -6.95 -6.23 -4.61
C ASP A 131 -8.22 -5.89 -5.42
N GLY A 132 -8.32 -4.67 -5.90
CA GLY A 132 -9.35 -4.21 -6.82
C GLY A 132 -8.82 -4.24 -8.24
N THR A 133 -7.82 -3.41 -8.53
CA THR A 133 -7.22 -3.30 -9.86
C THR A 133 -6.07 -4.26 -10.05
N ASN A 134 -6.14 -5.07 -11.08
CA ASN A 134 -5.15 -6.10 -11.42
C ASN A 134 -3.96 -5.55 -12.24
N ASP A 135 -3.02 -6.43 -12.59
CA ASP A 135 -1.80 -6.12 -13.36
C ASP A 135 -2.06 -5.45 -14.72
N TYR A 136 -3.25 -5.64 -15.26
CA TYR A 136 -3.68 -5.15 -16.57
C TYR A 136 -4.52 -3.87 -16.50
N GLY A 137 -4.69 -3.32 -15.29
CA GLY A 137 -5.49 -2.12 -15.08
C GLY A 137 -7.00 -2.36 -15.15
N GLN A 138 -7.45 -3.56 -14.78
CA GLN A 138 -8.86 -3.93 -14.72
C GLN A 138 -9.27 -4.15 -13.26
N CYS A 139 -10.42 -3.63 -12.87
CA CYS A 139 -10.98 -3.85 -11.54
C CYS A 139 -11.72 -5.20 -11.51
N THR A 140 -11.09 -6.22 -10.95
CA THR A 140 -11.59 -7.61 -10.99
C THR A 140 -11.82 -8.24 -9.62
N PHE A 141 -11.18 -7.71 -8.57
CA PHE A 141 -11.25 -8.27 -7.20
C PHE A 141 -10.95 -9.77 -7.17
N ASP A 142 -9.72 -10.15 -7.43
CA ASP A 142 -9.28 -11.56 -7.48
C ASP A 142 -9.41 -12.29 -6.14
N ARG A 143 -9.50 -11.57 -5.02
CA ARG A 143 -9.68 -12.08 -3.66
C ARG A 143 -8.56 -12.97 -3.16
N GLY A 144 -7.42 -12.92 -3.81
CA GLY A 144 -6.23 -13.69 -3.50
C GLY A 144 -5.11 -13.37 -4.46
N LEU A 145 -3.91 -13.85 -4.16
CA LEU A 145 -2.77 -13.72 -5.05
C LEU A 145 -2.88 -14.71 -6.21
N SER A 146 -2.98 -14.18 -7.43
CA SER A 146 -3.24 -14.93 -8.65
C SER A 146 -2.22 -14.60 -9.76
N GLY A 147 -2.44 -15.14 -10.94
CA GLY A 147 -1.74 -14.73 -12.16
C GLY A 147 -2.05 -13.31 -12.63
N HIS A 148 -3.17 -12.73 -12.14
CA HIS A 148 -3.64 -11.42 -12.58
C HIS A 148 -3.09 -10.25 -11.76
N ASN A 149 -2.56 -10.51 -10.54
CA ASN A 149 -2.00 -9.50 -9.65
C ASN A 149 -0.58 -9.82 -9.17
N SER A 150 0.01 -10.89 -9.68
CA SER A 150 1.33 -11.35 -9.26
C SER A 150 2.46 -10.38 -9.60
N LYS A 151 2.35 -9.60 -10.68
CA LYS A 151 3.33 -8.57 -11.01
C LYS A 151 3.21 -7.36 -10.09
N THR A 152 1.99 -7.02 -9.66
CA THR A 152 1.74 -5.98 -8.66
C THR A 152 2.31 -6.39 -7.30
N PHE A 153 2.15 -7.65 -6.91
CA PHE A 153 2.81 -8.19 -5.73
C PHE A 153 4.35 -8.17 -5.87
N GLY A 154 4.85 -8.59 -7.03
CA GLY A 154 6.26 -8.68 -7.34
C GLY A 154 6.93 -9.95 -6.81
N ASP A 155 8.12 -10.23 -7.31
CA ASP A 155 8.99 -11.31 -6.83
C ASP A 155 10.07 -10.78 -5.87
N TYR A 156 10.95 -11.67 -5.40
CA TYR A 156 12.02 -11.34 -4.45
C TYR A 156 13.03 -10.30 -4.96
N ASN A 157 13.19 -10.15 -6.28
CA ASN A 157 14.07 -9.14 -6.89
C ASN A 157 13.36 -7.80 -7.12
N SER A 158 12.04 -7.84 -7.23
CA SER A 158 11.19 -6.71 -7.61
C SER A 158 9.98 -6.57 -6.68
N VAL A 159 10.23 -6.57 -5.37
CA VAL A 159 9.20 -6.36 -4.35
C VAL A 159 8.46 -5.03 -4.60
N CYS A 160 7.17 -5.11 -4.91
CA CYS A 160 6.36 -3.96 -5.25
C CYS A 160 5.40 -3.62 -4.12
N TYR A 161 4.38 -4.44 -3.89
CA TYR A 161 3.38 -4.21 -2.86
C TYR A 161 3.12 -5.47 -2.04
N SER A 162 2.64 -5.29 -0.81
CA SER A 162 1.78 -6.27 -0.16
C SER A 162 0.37 -6.13 -0.69
N LEU A 163 -0.38 -7.20 -0.72
CA LEU A 163 -1.76 -7.17 -1.19
C LEU A 163 -2.74 -7.19 -0.03
N PHE A 164 -3.64 -6.22 -0.02
CA PHE A 164 -4.82 -6.22 0.83
C PHE A 164 -5.97 -6.86 0.04
N PHE A 165 -6.34 -8.09 0.40
CA PHE A 165 -7.35 -8.84 -0.33
C PHE A 165 -8.77 -8.34 -0.04
N ASN A 166 -9.64 -8.46 -1.03
CA ASN A 166 -11.05 -8.16 -0.88
C ASN A 166 -11.74 -9.17 0.07
N TYR A 167 -12.87 -8.80 0.60
CA TYR A 167 -13.60 -9.34 1.75
C TYR A 167 -13.97 -10.84 1.76
N ASN A 168 -13.50 -11.69 0.89
CA ASN A 168 -13.75 -13.14 0.92
C ASN A 168 -12.53 -13.96 1.41
N TRP A 169 -11.77 -13.40 2.33
CA TRP A 169 -10.57 -13.99 2.92
C TRP A 169 -10.83 -15.30 3.70
N ASN A 170 -12.08 -15.64 4.02
CA ASN A 170 -12.45 -16.89 4.68
C ASN A 170 -12.47 -18.11 3.74
N ASN A 171 -12.17 -17.96 2.48
CA ASN A 171 -12.06 -19.06 1.54
C ASN A 171 -10.67 -19.72 1.64
N THR A 172 -10.59 -20.87 2.28
CA THR A 172 -9.32 -21.58 2.54
C THR A 172 -8.59 -21.98 1.26
N SER A 173 -9.30 -22.30 0.19
CA SER A 173 -8.68 -22.63 -1.11
C SER A 173 -7.96 -21.42 -1.72
N LEU A 174 -8.58 -20.24 -1.65
CA LEU A 174 -7.95 -19.00 -2.11
C LEU A 174 -6.74 -18.63 -1.24
N LEU A 175 -6.81 -18.84 0.07
CA LEU A 175 -5.69 -18.58 0.96
C LEU A 175 -4.53 -19.53 0.63
N SER A 176 -4.77 -20.83 0.52
CA SER A 176 -3.74 -21.82 0.18
C SER A 176 -3.08 -21.54 -1.17
N SER A 177 -3.87 -21.25 -2.20
CA SER A 177 -3.33 -20.93 -3.52
C SER A 177 -2.54 -19.62 -3.52
N SER A 178 -2.94 -18.64 -2.71
CA SER A 178 -2.20 -17.38 -2.54
C SER A 178 -0.84 -17.61 -1.88
N VAL A 179 -0.79 -18.44 -0.84
CA VAL A 179 0.46 -18.85 -0.17
C VAL A 179 1.40 -19.56 -1.15
N ASP A 180 0.89 -20.51 -1.91
CA ASP A 180 1.69 -21.26 -2.88
C ASP A 180 2.21 -20.35 -4.00
N LYS A 181 1.39 -19.39 -4.42
CA LYS A 181 1.80 -18.39 -5.41
C LYS A 181 2.89 -17.47 -4.86
N ALA A 182 2.76 -16.98 -3.62
CA ALA A 182 3.80 -16.17 -2.98
C ALA A 182 5.13 -16.94 -2.88
N LYS A 183 5.09 -18.19 -2.41
CA LYS A 183 6.28 -19.07 -2.37
C LYS A 183 6.92 -19.26 -3.74
N SER A 184 6.12 -19.43 -4.80
CA SER A 184 6.63 -19.54 -6.17
C SER A 184 7.36 -18.28 -6.65
N LEU A 185 7.00 -17.13 -6.13
CA LEU A 185 7.65 -15.83 -6.37
C LEU A 185 8.83 -15.58 -5.41
N LYS A 186 9.14 -16.53 -4.51
CA LYS A 186 10.12 -16.40 -3.44
C LYS A 186 9.85 -15.19 -2.54
N ARG A 187 8.56 -14.92 -2.30
CA ARG A 187 8.07 -13.91 -1.37
C ARG A 187 7.50 -14.59 -0.13
N ASP A 188 7.65 -13.92 1.02
CA ASP A 188 6.97 -14.32 2.24
C ASP A 188 5.46 -14.17 2.05
N PRO A 189 4.65 -15.18 2.38
CA PRO A 189 3.20 -15.07 2.32
C PRO A 189 2.58 -14.33 3.52
N LEU A 190 3.37 -14.02 4.56
CA LEU A 190 2.94 -13.31 5.78
C LEU A 190 3.50 -11.91 5.86
#